data_a5e59d8f53cbcdd8842f3603c190b795
#
_entry.id   a5e59d8f53cbcdd8842f3603c190b795
#
_cell.length_a   1.000
_cell.length_b   1.000
_cell.length_c   1.000
_cell.angle_alpha   90.00
_cell.angle_beta   90.00
_cell.angle_gamma   90.00
#
_symmetry.space_group_name_H-M   'P 1'
#
loop_
_entity.id
_entity.type
_entity.pdbx_description
1 polymer ?
#
loop_
_entity_poly.entity_id
_entity_poly.type
_entity_poly.pdbx_seq_one_letter_code
_entity_poly.pdbx_strand_id
1 'polypeptide(L)'
;HLEELLSEGHKALVFSQFTSMLSIVRKHLEKKGIVYEYLDGQTRKRKEHVDRFQTDPDCGVFLISLKAGGLGLNLTAADYVFILDPWWNPAVEMQAIARAHRIGQTKPVQVHRLITRGTIEEKIAELLTRKRALADAVLDSGEAALTELDDDELRDLVTLRRDEDRRHGWVRE
;
A
#
# COMPACT_ATOMS: atom_id res chain seq x y z
N HIS A 1 10.65 10.77 -5.69
CA HIS A 1 10.95 9.60 -4.84
C HIS A 1 10.95 8.28 -5.63
N LEU A 2 9.86 7.93 -6.37
CA LEU A 2 9.85 6.70 -7.18
C LEU A 2 10.96 6.68 -8.25
N GLU A 3 11.17 7.80 -8.96
CA GLU A 3 12.21 7.93 -9.98
C GLU A 3 13.62 7.76 -9.36
N GLU A 4 13.84 8.29 -8.19
CA GLU A 4 15.08 8.17 -7.42
C GLU A 4 15.35 6.69 -7.08
N LEU A 5 14.37 6.00 -6.51
CA LEU A 5 14.49 4.57 -6.19
C LEU A 5 14.81 3.71 -7.42
N LEU A 6 14.16 4.00 -8.55
CA LEU A 6 14.42 3.28 -9.80
C LEU A 6 15.84 3.54 -10.32
N SER A 7 16.36 4.77 -10.17
CA SER A 7 17.72 5.10 -10.58
C SER A 7 18.78 4.40 -9.71
N GLU A 8 18.44 4.04 -8.49
CA GLU A 8 19.27 3.26 -7.57
C GLU A 8 19.17 1.74 -7.79
N GLY A 9 18.37 1.31 -8.77
CA GLY A 9 18.18 -0.10 -9.13
C GLY A 9 17.21 -0.86 -8.23
N HIS A 10 16.36 -0.14 -7.50
CA HIS A 10 15.27 -0.72 -6.74
C HIS A 10 14.05 -1.01 -7.62
N LYS A 11 13.24 -1.98 -7.21
CA LYS A 11 11.96 -2.29 -7.86
C LYS A 11 10.80 -2.07 -6.89
N ALA A 12 9.70 -1.54 -7.42
CA ALA A 12 8.56 -1.11 -6.63
C ALA A 12 7.26 -1.82 -7.03
N LEU A 13 6.51 -2.29 -6.04
CA LEU A 13 5.10 -2.64 -6.18
C LEU A 13 4.24 -1.44 -5.81
N VAL A 14 3.25 -1.14 -6.62
CA VAL A 14 2.30 -0.05 -6.36
C VAL A 14 0.89 -0.64 -6.32
N PHE A 15 0.30 -0.63 -5.15
CA PHE A 15 -1.05 -1.15 -4.93
C PHE A 15 -2.08 -0.05 -4.82
N SER A 16 -3.25 -0.28 -5.42
CA SER A 16 -4.44 0.53 -5.20
C SER A 16 -5.70 -0.35 -5.28
N GLN A 17 -6.72 0.01 -4.53
CA GLN A 17 -8.06 -0.59 -4.67
C GLN A 17 -8.78 -0.06 -5.92
N PHE A 18 -8.41 1.14 -6.38
CA PHE A 18 -9.03 1.82 -7.52
C PHE A 18 -8.20 1.66 -8.79
N THR A 19 -8.74 0.98 -9.79
CA THR A 19 -8.09 0.87 -11.11
C THR A 19 -7.99 2.24 -11.81
N SER A 20 -8.88 3.18 -11.51
CA SER A 20 -8.81 4.57 -11.97
C SER A 20 -7.56 5.29 -11.44
N MET A 21 -7.20 5.08 -10.17
CA MET A 21 -5.97 5.62 -9.58
C MET A 21 -4.74 5.02 -10.26
N LEU A 22 -4.71 3.69 -10.45
CA LEU A 22 -3.64 3.03 -11.18
C LEU A 22 -3.52 3.56 -12.64
N SER A 23 -4.64 3.91 -13.28
CA SER A 23 -4.63 4.50 -14.62
C SER A 23 -3.98 5.89 -14.65
N ILE A 24 -4.13 6.69 -13.60
CA ILE A 24 -3.44 7.98 -13.45
C ILE A 24 -1.93 7.76 -13.32
N VAL A 25 -1.53 6.81 -12.46
CA VAL A 25 -0.11 6.45 -12.28
C VAL A 25 0.48 5.94 -13.59
N ARG A 26 -0.22 5.06 -14.32
CA ARG A 26 0.20 4.57 -15.65
C ARG A 26 0.54 5.70 -16.60
N LYS A 27 -0.39 6.64 -16.79
CA LYS A 27 -0.17 7.80 -17.67
C LYS A 27 1.07 8.60 -17.27
N HIS A 28 1.34 8.71 -15.97
CA HIS A 28 2.52 9.40 -15.47
C HIS A 28 3.81 8.64 -15.80
N LEU A 29 3.83 7.31 -15.58
CA LEU A 29 4.96 6.45 -15.91
C LEU A 29 5.25 6.45 -17.42
N GLU A 30 4.21 6.34 -18.25
CA GLU A 30 4.32 6.41 -19.72
C GLU A 30 4.92 7.74 -20.17
N LYS A 31 4.46 8.87 -19.60
CA LYS A 31 5.02 10.20 -19.92
C LYS A 31 6.50 10.33 -19.54
N LYS A 32 6.94 9.60 -18.52
CA LYS A 32 8.33 9.58 -18.05
C LYS A 32 9.19 8.51 -18.73
N GLY A 33 8.61 7.67 -19.59
CA GLY A 33 9.30 6.56 -20.25
C GLY A 33 9.70 5.44 -19.28
N ILE A 34 9.05 5.34 -18.12
CA ILE A 34 9.33 4.30 -17.11
C ILE A 34 8.62 3.02 -17.53
N VAL A 35 9.39 1.93 -17.62
CA VAL A 35 8.87 0.60 -17.94
C VAL A 35 8.18 0.00 -16.71
N TYR A 36 6.97 -0.48 -16.91
CA TYR A 36 6.17 -1.05 -15.83
C TYR A 36 5.34 -2.26 -16.31
N GLU A 37 4.89 -3.07 -15.38
CA GLU A 37 3.83 -4.06 -15.56
C GLU A 37 2.53 -3.63 -14.88
N TYR A 38 1.41 -4.18 -15.34
CA TYR A 38 0.09 -3.89 -14.81
C TYR A 38 -0.73 -5.14 -14.61
N LEU A 39 -1.41 -5.23 -13.44
CA LEU A 39 -2.25 -6.38 -13.13
C LEU A 39 -3.53 -5.94 -12.39
N ASP A 40 -4.67 -6.30 -12.96
CA ASP A 40 -5.98 -6.14 -12.33
C ASP A 40 -6.82 -7.42 -12.41
N GLY A 41 -8.11 -7.34 -12.04
CA GLY A 41 -9.02 -8.46 -12.07
C GLY A 41 -9.27 -9.06 -13.46
N GLN A 42 -9.05 -8.28 -14.52
CA GLN A 42 -9.30 -8.67 -15.91
C GLN A 42 -8.02 -9.11 -16.65
N THR A 43 -6.85 -8.89 -16.05
CA THR A 43 -5.57 -9.21 -16.68
C THR A 43 -5.47 -10.71 -16.97
N ARG A 44 -5.26 -11.04 -18.24
CA ARG A 44 -4.94 -12.38 -18.69
C ARG A 44 -3.44 -12.61 -18.62
N LYS A 45 -3.00 -13.90 -18.67
CA LYS A 45 -1.57 -14.27 -18.74
C LYS A 45 -0.72 -13.68 -17.59
N ARG A 46 -1.29 -13.62 -16.40
CA ARG A 46 -0.67 -13.01 -15.21
C ARG A 46 0.75 -13.47 -14.93
N LYS A 47 1.05 -14.74 -15.26
CA LYS A 47 2.39 -15.29 -15.09
C LYS A 47 3.42 -14.56 -15.96
N GLU A 48 3.09 -14.23 -17.22
CA GLU A 48 4.00 -13.53 -18.13
C GLU A 48 4.38 -12.14 -17.55
N HIS A 49 3.39 -11.40 -16.99
CA HIS A 49 3.63 -10.10 -16.34
C HIS A 49 4.52 -10.24 -15.10
N VAL A 50 4.29 -11.26 -14.29
CA VAL A 50 5.11 -11.55 -13.11
C VAL A 50 6.52 -11.93 -13.52
N ASP A 51 6.68 -12.84 -14.46
CA ASP A 51 7.99 -13.31 -14.94
C ASP A 51 8.81 -12.14 -15.52
N ARG A 52 8.17 -11.28 -16.33
CA ARG A 52 8.83 -10.09 -16.86
C ARG A 52 9.28 -9.15 -15.75
N PHE A 53 8.43 -8.81 -14.80
CA PHE A 53 8.81 -7.96 -13.67
C PHE A 53 9.98 -8.55 -12.87
N GLN A 54 9.98 -9.89 -12.68
CA GLN A 54 11.03 -10.57 -11.92
C GLN A 54 12.38 -10.58 -12.65
N THR A 55 12.37 -10.72 -13.98
CA THR A 55 13.59 -11.01 -14.76
C THR A 55 14.11 -9.83 -15.56
N ASP A 56 13.25 -8.91 -15.99
CA ASP A 56 13.63 -7.75 -16.80
C ASP A 56 14.18 -6.63 -15.89
N PRO A 57 15.46 -6.26 -15.96
CA PRO A 57 16.04 -5.21 -15.14
C PRO A 57 15.46 -3.83 -15.44
N ASP A 58 14.96 -3.59 -16.64
CA ASP A 58 14.38 -2.31 -17.05
C ASP A 58 12.95 -2.12 -16.51
N CYS A 59 12.27 -3.23 -16.17
CA CYS A 59 10.93 -3.19 -15.59
C CYS A 59 11.00 -2.94 -14.08
N GLY A 60 11.00 -1.68 -13.68
CA GLY A 60 11.18 -1.26 -12.28
C GLY A 60 9.89 -1.17 -11.47
N VAL A 61 8.71 -1.12 -12.12
CA VAL A 61 7.43 -0.88 -11.42
C VAL A 61 6.40 -1.95 -11.78
N PHE A 62 5.65 -2.41 -10.78
CA PHE A 62 4.48 -3.25 -11.00
C PHE A 62 3.25 -2.62 -10.34
N LEU A 63 2.29 -2.20 -11.14
CA LEU A 63 1.02 -1.64 -10.71
C LEU A 63 0.00 -2.77 -10.52
N ILE A 64 -0.56 -2.91 -9.34
CA ILE A 64 -1.41 -4.04 -8.99
C ILE A 64 -2.68 -3.57 -8.29
N SER A 65 -3.84 -3.97 -8.81
CA SER A 65 -5.09 -3.80 -8.08
C SER A 65 -5.12 -4.72 -6.85
N LEU A 66 -5.48 -4.18 -5.67
CA LEU A 66 -5.57 -4.95 -4.43
C LEU A 66 -6.47 -6.19 -4.56
N LYS A 67 -7.56 -6.08 -5.32
CA LYS A 67 -8.47 -7.21 -5.60
C LYS A 67 -7.80 -8.32 -6.41
N ALA A 68 -6.88 -7.97 -7.30
CA ALA A 68 -6.13 -8.94 -8.13
C ALA A 68 -4.91 -9.51 -7.40
N GLY A 69 -4.38 -8.79 -6.43
CA GLY A 69 -3.22 -9.20 -5.63
C GLY A 69 -3.47 -10.44 -4.76
N GLY A 70 -4.72 -10.85 -4.53
CA GLY A 70 -5.08 -12.02 -3.71
C GLY A 70 -4.61 -13.40 -4.21
N LEU A 71 -3.99 -13.49 -5.38
CA LEU A 71 -3.77 -14.73 -6.14
C LEU A 71 -2.39 -15.39 -5.95
N GLY A 72 -1.75 -15.26 -4.82
CA GLY A 72 -0.54 -16.03 -4.53
C GLY A 72 0.71 -15.65 -5.35
N LEU A 73 0.74 -14.45 -5.93
CA LEU A 73 1.86 -13.96 -6.73
C LEU A 73 3.16 -13.94 -5.92
N ASN A 74 4.26 -14.32 -6.54
CA ASN A 74 5.60 -14.19 -5.97
C ASN A 74 6.29 -12.99 -6.65
N LEU A 75 6.59 -11.93 -5.89
CA LEU A 75 7.10 -10.65 -6.40
C LEU A 75 8.37 -10.22 -5.62
N THR A 76 9.24 -11.18 -5.35
CA THR A 76 10.45 -10.99 -4.54
C THR A 76 11.54 -10.13 -5.20
N ALA A 77 11.39 -9.76 -6.47
CA ALA A 77 12.29 -8.77 -7.09
C ALA A 77 12.08 -7.36 -6.52
N ALA A 78 10.90 -7.08 -5.93
CA ALA A 78 10.60 -5.78 -5.35
C ALA A 78 11.08 -5.70 -3.89
N ASP A 79 11.70 -4.61 -3.55
CA ASP A 79 12.09 -4.23 -2.19
C ASP A 79 11.36 -2.97 -1.69
N TYR A 80 10.52 -2.35 -2.54
CA TYR A 80 9.62 -1.26 -2.17
C TYR A 80 8.17 -1.60 -2.47
N VAL A 81 7.28 -1.24 -1.55
CA VAL A 81 5.83 -1.41 -1.68
C VAL A 81 5.15 -0.08 -1.38
N PHE A 82 4.40 0.43 -2.33
CA PHE A 82 3.56 1.63 -2.17
C PHE A 82 2.09 1.24 -2.14
N ILE A 83 1.37 1.69 -1.11
CA ILE A 83 -0.07 1.55 -0.98
C ILE A 83 -0.65 2.95 -1.13
N LEU A 84 -1.32 3.21 -2.27
CA LEU A 84 -1.78 4.56 -2.63
C LEU A 84 -3.04 4.97 -1.86
N ASP A 85 -3.87 4.01 -1.53
CA ASP A 85 -5.13 4.17 -0.83
C ASP A 85 -5.24 3.05 0.22
N PRO A 86 -4.90 3.30 1.48
CA PRO A 86 -4.96 2.31 2.55
C PRO A 86 -6.37 1.70 2.67
N TRP A 87 -6.42 0.39 2.79
CA TRP A 87 -7.70 -0.32 2.91
C TRP A 87 -8.16 -0.37 4.35
N TRP A 88 -9.49 -0.25 4.55
CA TRP A 88 -10.13 -0.40 5.86
C TRP A 88 -9.73 -1.72 6.56
N ASN A 89 -9.58 -2.80 5.79
CA ASN A 89 -9.16 -4.09 6.33
C ASN A 89 -7.63 -4.26 6.17
N PRO A 90 -6.85 -4.17 7.24
CA PRO A 90 -5.39 -4.29 7.18
C PRO A 90 -4.91 -5.67 6.69
N ALA A 91 -5.73 -6.72 6.79
CA ALA A 91 -5.36 -8.04 6.31
C ALA A 91 -5.12 -8.07 4.78
N VAL A 92 -5.85 -7.26 4.02
CA VAL A 92 -5.67 -7.14 2.56
C VAL A 92 -4.32 -6.49 2.23
N GLU A 93 -3.93 -5.46 2.98
CA GLU A 93 -2.62 -4.82 2.83
C GLU A 93 -1.49 -5.78 3.22
N MET A 94 -1.63 -6.48 4.34
CA MET A 94 -0.64 -7.48 4.77
C MET A 94 -0.46 -8.57 3.72
N GLN A 95 -1.53 -9.04 3.07
CA GLN A 95 -1.43 -9.97 1.95
C GLN A 95 -0.68 -9.37 0.77
N ALA A 96 -0.91 -8.09 0.45
CA ALA A 96 -0.19 -7.40 -0.62
C ALA A 96 1.30 -7.28 -0.30
N ILE A 97 1.67 -6.87 0.91
CA ILE A 97 3.05 -6.75 1.40
C ILE A 97 3.74 -8.13 1.37
N ALA A 98 3.05 -9.18 1.81
CA ALA A 98 3.57 -10.55 1.80
C ALA A 98 3.91 -11.09 0.40
N ARG A 99 3.56 -10.39 -0.69
CA ARG A 99 4.00 -10.74 -2.06
C ARG A 99 5.46 -10.42 -2.31
N ALA A 100 5.94 -9.31 -1.75
CA ALA A 100 7.35 -8.93 -1.81
C ALA A 100 8.16 -9.64 -0.69
N HIS A 101 7.59 -9.72 0.51
CA HIS A 101 8.24 -10.35 1.66
C HIS A 101 7.93 -11.86 1.72
N ARG A 102 8.62 -12.64 0.90
CA ARG A 102 8.52 -14.12 0.83
C ARG A 102 9.87 -14.78 0.88
N ILE A 103 9.84 -16.13 1.02
CA ILE A 103 11.04 -16.97 0.87
C ILE A 103 11.67 -16.67 -0.49
N GLY A 104 12.95 -16.29 -0.49
CA GLY A 104 13.71 -15.84 -1.66
C GLY A 104 13.94 -14.32 -1.70
N GLN A 105 13.28 -13.53 -0.83
CA GLN A 105 13.62 -12.12 -0.65
C GLN A 105 14.90 -11.98 0.17
N THR A 106 15.89 -11.31 -0.38
CA THR A 106 17.21 -11.10 0.25
C THR A 106 17.40 -9.68 0.77
N LYS A 107 16.51 -8.75 0.39
CA LYS A 107 16.55 -7.35 0.80
C LYS A 107 15.45 -7.03 1.80
N PRO A 108 15.64 -6.06 2.71
CA PRO A 108 14.55 -5.55 3.53
C PRO A 108 13.50 -4.91 2.64
N VAL A 109 12.22 -5.24 2.88
CA VAL A 109 11.10 -4.65 2.14
C VAL A 109 10.62 -3.40 2.86
N GLN A 110 10.67 -2.27 2.16
CA GLN A 110 10.16 -0.99 2.66
C GLN A 110 8.71 -0.78 2.21
N VAL A 111 7.84 -0.43 3.16
CA VAL A 111 6.41 -0.24 2.89
C VAL A 111 6.01 1.21 3.14
N HIS A 112 5.53 1.86 2.10
CA HIS A 112 5.04 3.23 2.13
C HIS A 112 3.52 3.26 1.95
N ARG A 113 2.82 3.77 2.96
CA ARG A 113 1.38 4.05 2.87
C ARG A 113 1.18 5.53 2.60
N LEU A 114 0.47 5.85 1.52
CA LEU A 114 0.11 7.22 1.21
C LEU A 114 -1.25 7.52 1.82
N ILE A 115 -1.28 8.44 2.78
CA ILE A 115 -2.49 8.84 3.51
C ILE A 115 -2.75 10.30 3.20
N THR A 116 -3.95 10.60 2.72
CA THR A 116 -4.35 11.97 2.43
C THR A 116 -4.75 12.67 3.73
N ARG A 117 -4.03 13.73 4.10
CA ARG A 117 -4.32 14.52 5.30
C ARG A 117 -5.68 15.21 5.23
N GLY A 118 -6.34 15.35 6.37
CA GLY A 118 -7.67 15.98 6.48
C GLY A 118 -8.81 15.13 5.92
N THR A 119 -8.57 13.85 5.63
CA THR A 119 -9.57 12.94 5.09
C THR A 119 -9.91 11.82 6.05
N ILE A 120 -10.93 11.03 5.68
CA ILE A 120 -11.30 9.81 6.40
C ILE A 120 -10.15 8.79 6.47
N GLU A 121 -9.22 8.79 5.49
CA GLU A 121 -8.07 7.89 5.47
C GLU A 121 -7.16 8.12 6.68
N GLU A 122 -6.90 9.39 7.03
CA GLU A 122 -6.08 9.73 8.21
C GLU A 122 -6.73 9.22 9.50
N LYS A 123 -8.03 9.43 9.65
CA LYS A 123 -8.78 8.94 10.81
C LYS A 123 -8.80 7.42 10.92
N ILE A 124 -8.97 6.73 9.77
CA ILE A 124 -8.88 5.27 9.72
C ILE A 124 -7.49 4.79 10.15
N ALA A 125 -6.41 5.43 9.65
CA ALA A 125 -5.05 5.09 10.01
C ALA A 125 -4.78 5.25 11.52
N GLU A 126 -5.23 6.36 12.12
CA GLU A 126 -5.16 6.60 13.56
C GLU A 126 -5.91 5.52 14.36
N LEU A 127 -7.12 5.17 13.92
CA LEU A 127 -7.96 4.17 14.56
C LEU A 127 -7.35 2.77 14.49
N LEU A 128 -6.78 2.40 13.34
CA LEU A 128 -6.10 1.13 13.18
C LEU A 128 -4.83 1.05 14.05
N THR A 129 -4.12 2.15 14.21
CA THR A 129 -2.94 2.24 15.10
C THR A 129 -3.35 2.05 16.55
N ARG A 130 -4.42 2.72 17.01
CA ARG A 130 -4.97 2.54 18.36
C ARG A 130 -5.42 1.09 18.61
N LYS A 131 -6.12 0.47 17.65
CA LYS A 131 -6.54 -0.94 17.76
C LYS A 131 -5.37 -1.90 17.85
N ARG A 132 -4.29 -1.67 17.11
CA ARG A 132 -3.07 -2.49 17.22
C ARG A 132 -2.43 -2.35 18.60
N ALA A 133 -2.24 -1.12 19.07
CA ALA A 133 -1.67 -0.87 20.39
C ALA A 133 -2.49 -1.53 21.53
N LEU A 134 -3.83 -1.51 21.39
CA LEU A 134 -4.71 -2.20 22.33
C LEU A 134 -4.59 -3.72 22.22
N ALA A 135 -4.54 -4.28 21.01
CA ALA A 135 -4.38 -5.72 20.80
C ALA A 135 -3.03 -6.22 21.35
N ASP A 136 -1.95 -5.47 21.14
CA ASP A 136 -0.63 -5.79 21.67
C ASP A 136 -0.62 -5.71 23.21
N ALA A 137 -1.25 -4.70 23.80
CA ALA A 137 -1.38 -4.56 25.25
C ALA A 137 -2.24 -5.68 25.89
N VAL A 138 -3.26 -6.17 25.16
CA VAL A 138 -4.13 -7.27 25.60
C VAL A 138 -3.41 -8.61 25.49
N LEU A 139 -2.60 -8.82 24.45
CA LEU A 139 -1.77 -10.02 24.34
C LEU A 139 -0.76 -10.11 25.49
N ASP A 140 -0.23 -8.97 25.93
CA ASP A 140 0.67 -8.90 27.08
C ASP A 140 -0.05 -9.08 28.45
N SER A 141 -1.33 -8.69 28.53
CA SER A 141 -2.13 -8.76 29.77
C SER A 141 -3.05 -9.99 29.88
N GLY A 142 -3.26 -10.74 28.80
CA GLY A 142 -4.10 -11.93 28.77
C GLY A 142 -5.61 -11.70 28.82
N GLU A 143 -6.07 -10.45 28.70
CA GLU A 143 -7.50 -10.08 28.70
C GLU A 143 -7.97 -9.69 27.30
N ALA A 144 -9.02 -10.34 26.82
CA ALA A 144 -9.62 -10.08 25.50
C ALA A 144 -10.56 -8.85 25.56
N ALA A 145 -10.10 -7.68 25.15
CA ALA A 145 -10.94 -6.50 24.97
C ALA A 145 -11.37 -6.37 23.49
N LEU A 146 -12.57 -6.82 23.17
CA LEU A 146 -13.26 -6.51 21.91
C LEU A 146 -13.90 -5.11 22.04
N THR A 147 -13.28 -4.10 21.47
CA THR A 147 -13.85 -2.75 21.38
C THR A 147 -14.54 -2.61 20.03
N GLU A 148 -15.87 -2.63 20.02
CA GLU A 148 -16.68 -2.12 18.90
C GLU A 148 -16.60 -0.59 18.92
N LEU A 149 -16.62 0.04 17.74
CA LEU A 149 -16.71 1.49 17.61
C LEU A 149 -18.07 1.93 18.11
N ASP A 150 -18.13 2.92 18.98
CA ASP A 150 -19.38 3.54 19.39
C ASP A 150 -19.88 4.55 18.34
N ASP A 151 -21.13 5.00 18.50
CA ASP A 151 -21.77 5.91 17.54
C ASP A 151 -21.07 7.28 17.47
N ASP A 152 -20.41 7.71 18.53
CA ASP A 152 -19.68 8.98 18.56
C ASP A 152 -18.33 8.84 17.84
N GLU A 153 -17.65 7.72 17.96
CA GLU A 153 -16.43 7.39 17.18
C GLU A 153 -16.76 7.30 15.67
N LEU A 154 -17.92 6.73 15.30
CA LEU A 154 -18.40 6.69 13.91
C LEU A 154 -18.72 8.09 13.37
N ARG A 155 -19.35 8.95 14.17
CA ARG A 155 -19.62 10.35 13.79
C ARG A 155 -18.35 11.14 13.58
N ASP A 156 -17.38 11.00 14.47
CA ASP A 156 -16.07 11.64 14.34
C ASP A 156 -15.31 11.18 13.09
N LEU A 157 -15.49 9.93 12.70
CA LEU A 157 -14.86 9.34 11.53
C LEU A 157 -15.34 10.01 10.23
N VAL A 158 -16.63 10.33 10.12
CA VAL A 158 -17.21 10.94 8.90
C VAL A 158 -17.19 12.46 8.91
N THR A 159 -16.88 13.10 10.05
CA THR A 159 -16.78 14.55 10.13
C THR A 159 -15.45 15.03 9.59
N LEU A 160 -15.44 15.69 8.43
CA LEU A 160 -14.26 16.29 7.84
C LEU A 160 -13.80 17.49 8.68
N ARG A 161 -12.53 17.50 9.09
CA ARG A 161 -11.93 18.71 9.69
C ARG A 161 -11.73 19.74 8.57
N ARG A 162 -12.33 20.91 8.68
CA ARG A 162 -11.97 22.07 7.84
C ARG A 162 -10.58 22.52 8.25
N ASP A 163 -9.69 22.51 7.27
CA ASP A 163 -8.28 22.86 7.40
C ASP A 163 -8.14 24.37 7.68
N GLU A 164 -7.99 24.78 8.93
CA GLU A 164 -7.51 26.11 9.30
C GLU A 164 -6.01 26.17 9.57
N ASP A 165 -5.31 25.03 9.49
CA ASP A 165 -3.86 24.93 9.75
C ASP A 165 -3.04 24.44 8.54
N ARG A 166 -3.17 25.11 7.40
CA ARG A 166 -2.24 24.95 6.28
C ARG A 166 -0.95 25.72 6.51
N ARG A 167 -0.15 25.37 7.50
CA ARG A 167 1.27 25.78 7.53
C ARG A 167 2.12 24.75 8.23
N HIS A 168 3.05 24.20 7.43
CA HIS A 168 4.30 23.53 7.78
C HIS A 168 4.32 22.00 8.00
N GLY A 169 5.16 21.38 7.18
CA GLY A 169 6.12 20.37 7.59
C GLY A 169 5.84 18.97 7.07
N TRP A 170 6.66 18.54 6.13
CA TRP A 170 6.90 17.13 5.85
C TRP A 170 7.57 16.51 7.08
N VAL A 171 6.93 15.57 7.73
CA VAL A 171 7.56 14.74 8.78
C VAL A 171 7.93 13.42 8.13
N ARG A 172 9.22 13.08 8.15
CA ARG A 172 9.76 11.75 7.86
C ARG A 172 9.68 10.95 9.16
N GLU A 173 9.06 9.80 9.11
CA GLU A 173 9.28 8.70 10.03
C GLU A 173 9.87 7.52 9.29
#